data_bfe3352177eb5bce6eb8a74f87af0d89
#
_entry.id   bfe3352177eb5bce6eb8a74f87af0d89
#
_cell.length_a   1.000
_cell.length_b   1.000
_cell.length_c   1.000
_cell.angle_alpha   90.00
_cell.angle_beta   90.00
_cell.angle_gamma   90.00
#
_symmetry.space_group_name_H-M   'P 1'
#
loop_
_entity.id
_entity.type
_entity.pdbx_description
1 polymer ?
#
loop_
_entity_poly.entity_id
_entity_poly.type
_entity_poly.pdbx_seq_one_letter_code
_entity_poly.pdbx_strand_id
1 'polypeptide(L)'
;QVYKMFPITETQKIVASDRGNDDRFGHSVSISGDYAIIGARWEDQDASGGNTLSDAGAAYIFKREGTSWVQQQKIVASDRGSEDRFGHSVSISGDYAIVGSYYEDQDVSGGNTLDKSGSAYIFKRDGTSWVQQQKIVASDRGSGEYFGNAVSISEDYVIVGASYGDKDASGGNTLINAGSAYIFKRSGTTWTQETKLVASDRAEYDYFGKSVSISGDHVIIGAFYEDQDVSGGNTLDKSGSAYIFKRSGSTWTQETKIVASDRGTVDWFGTSVSISGDYAIVGAVYDDEDVSGGNTLDKSGSAYVFKRSGTTWTQETKIVA
;
A
#
# COMPACT_ATOMS: atom_id res chain seq x y z
N GLN A 1 4.35 -36.42 -2.85
CA GLN A 1 5.68 -35.77 -2.85
C GLN A 1 5.92 -35.21 -1.48
N VAL A 2 6.95 -35.72 -0.77
CA VAL A 2 7.39 -35.22 0.53
C VAL A 2 8.14 -33.92 0.24
N TYR A 3 7.52 -32.76 0.50
CA TYR A 3 8.24 -31.48 0.49
C TYR A 3 9.25 -31.52 1.64
N LYS A 4 10.54 -31.52 1.31
CA LYS A 4 11.59 -31.25 2.28
C LYS A 4 11.42 -29.78 2.69
N MET A 5 10.79 -29.54 3.84
CA MET A 5 10.93 -28.25 4.53
C MET A 5 12.39 -28.11 4.92
N PHE A 6 13.12 -27.26 4.22
CA PHE A 6 14.38 -26.75 4.74
C PHE A 6 14.02 -25.87 5.95
N PRO A 7 14.61 -26.06 7.11
CA PRO A 7 14.37 -25.18 8.24
C PRO A 7 14.75 -23.76 7.81
N ILE A 8 13.75 -22.85 7.74
CA ILE A 8 14.00 -21.42 7.59
C ILE A 8 14.57 -20.99 8.94
N THR A 9 15.88 -20.69 8.99
CA THR A 9 16.52 -20.13 10.17
C THR A 9 16.55 -18.63 10.04
N GLU A 10 16.10 -17.91 11.09
CA GLU A 10 16.33 -16.48 11.21
C GLU A 10 17.83 -16.20 11.15
N THR A 11 18.25 -15.37 10.19
CA THR A 11 19.66 -15.00 10.05
C THR A 11 20.00 -13.75 10.85
N GLN A 12 19.03 -12.82 10.99
CA GLN A 12 19.20 -11.59 11.75
C GLN A 12 17.85 -10.97 12.13
N LYS A 13 17.73 -10.52 13.36
CA LYS A 13 16.70 -9.59 13.80
C LYS A 13 17.24 -8.17 13.67
N ILE A 14 16.55 -7.32 12.92
CA ILE A 14 16.88 -5.90 12.79
C ILE A 14 15.96 -5.06 13.68
N VAL A 15 16.53 -4.00 14.26
CA VAL A 15 15.82 -3.06 15.14
C VAL A 15 16.30 -1.64 14.83
N ALA A 16 15.47 -0.64 15.12
CA ALA A 16 15.91 0.76 15.06
C ALA A 16 17.02 1.02 16.08
N SER A 17 17.98 1.88 15.73
CA SER A 17 19.10 2.25 16.62
C SER A 17 18.65 3.08 17.82
N ASP A 18 17.52 3.76 17.71
CA ASP A 18 16.93 4.71 18.65
C ASP A 18 15.54 4.28 19.15
N ARG A 19 15.28 2.96 19.16
CA ARG A 19 13.95 2.41 19.55
C ARG A 19 13.44 3.00 20.85
N GLY A 20 12.20 3.50 20.79
CA GLY A 20 11.41 3.93 21.92
C GLY A 20 10.21 3.02 22.21
N ASN A 21 9.45 3.39 23.23
CA ASN A 21 8.18 2.74 23.52
C ASN A 21 7.15 3.17 22.47
N ASP A 22 6.33 2.22 22.05
CA ASP A 22 5.22 2.39 21.11
C ASP A 22 5.56 2.89 19.69
N ASP A 23 6.82 3.01 19.27
CA ASP A 23 7.24 3.48 17.93
C ASP A 23 6.63 2.69 16.76
N ARG A 24 6.21 1.44 17.00
CA ARG A 24 5.66 0.55 15.98
C ARG A 24 6.61 0.27 14.81
N PHE A 25 7.93 0.19 15.06
CA PHE A 25 8.89 -0.25 14.06
C PHE A 25 8.51 -1.63 13.49
N GLY A 26 8.51 -1.76 12.16
CA GLY A 26 8.04 -2.97 11.47
C GLY A 26 6.55 -2.93 11.09
N HIS A 27 5.86 -1.80 11.31
CA HIS A 27 4.46 -1.64 10.90
C HIS A 27 4.28 -1.80 9.38
N SER A 28 5.21 -1.29 8.60
CA SER A 28 5.29 -1.45 7.15
C SER A 28 6.72 -1.76 6.74
N VAL A 29 6.89 -2.59 5.73
CA VAL A 29 8.22 -3.05 5.25
C VAL A 29 8.23 -3.18 3.74
N SER A 30 9.39 -2.91 3.12
CA SER A 30 9.62 -3.16 1.71
C SER A 30 11.10 -3.44 1.48
N ILE A 31 11.43 -4.23 0.46
CA ILE A 31 12.79 -4.60 0.12
C ILE A 31 13.01 -4.51 -1.40
N SER A 32 14.18 -4.01 -1.81
CA SER A 32 14.62 -3.98 -3.20
C SER A 32 16.14 -4.15 -3.27
N GLY A 33 16.58 -5.27 -3.82
CA GLY A 33 18.01 -5.61 -3.89
C GLY A 33 18.67 -5.64 -2.51
N ASP A 34 19.66 -4.79 -2.30
CA ASP A 34 20.42 -4.68 -1.06
C ASP A 34 19.87 -3.62 -0.09
N TYR A 35 18.67 -3.12 -0.33
CA TYR A 35 18.04 -2.11 0.52
C TYR A 35 16.70 -2.58 1.05
N ALA A 36 16.44 -2.27 2.31
CA ALA A 36 15.12 -2.44 2.95
C ALA A 36 14.71 -1.14 3.62
N ILE A 37 13.42 -0.85 3.59
CA ILE A 37 12.80 0.27 4.29
C ILE A 37 11.77 -0.27 5.28
N ILE A 38 11.78 0.26 6.50
CA ILE A 38 10.91 -0.13 7.58
C ILE A 38 10.26 1.11 8.18
N GLY A 39 8.94 1.14 8.26
CA GLY A 39 8.17 2.21 8.87
C GLY A 39 7.99 2.03 10.38
N ALA A 40 8.01 3.17 11.11
CA ALA A 40 7.72 3.31 12.53
C ALA A 40 6.79 4.52 12.70
N ARG A 41 5.50 4.29 12.49
CA ARG A 41 4.50 5.36 12.31
C ARG A 41 4.19 6.17 13.57
N TRP A 42 4.63 5.72 14.76
CA TRP A 42 4.44 6.39 16.05
C TRP A 42 5.76 6.84 16.66
N GLU A 43 6.81 6.89 15.85
CA GLU A 43 8.10 7.44 16.25
C GLU A 43 7.99 8.96 16.47
N ASP A 44 8.43 9.43 17.64
CA ASP A 44 8.29 10.83 18.04
C ASP A 44 9.48 11.71 17.65
N GLN A 45 10.69 11.14 17.58
CA GLN A 45 11.93 11.88 17.42
C GLN A 45 12.26 12.12 15.93
N ASP A 46 12.92 13.23 15.64
CA ASP A 46 13.46 13.49 14.30
C ASP A 46 14.67 12.60 13.97
N ALA A 47 15.27 12.79 12.80
CA ALA A 47 16.41 12.00 12.33
C ALA A 47 17.68 12.19 13.20
N SER A 48 17.77 13.25 14.01
CA SER A 48 18.88 13.51 14.94
C SER A 48 18.63 12.97 16.34
N GLY A 49 17.45 12.45 16.63
CA GLY A 49 17.01 12.00 17.95
C GLY A 49 16.53 13.14 18.86
N GLY A 50 16.32 14.34 18.28
CA GLY A 50 15.74 15.50 18.97
C GLY A 50 14.33 15.82 18.50
N ASN A 51 13.90 17.05 18.74
CA ASN A 51 12.65 17.64 18.24
C ASN A 51 11.44 16.70 18.27
N THR A 52 11.06 16.29 19.48
CA THR A 52 10.00 15.30 19.72
C THR A 52 8.62 15.86 19.36
N LEU A 53 7.91 15.16 18.46
CA LEU A 53 6.53 15.44 18.05
C LEU A 53 5.75 14.13 18.15
N SER A 54 4.68 14.10 18.94
CA SER A 54 3.90 12.90 19.20
C SER A 54 3.41 12.26 17.90
N ASP A 55 3.69 10.97 17.70
CA ASP A 55 3.25 10.16 16.56
C ASP A 55 3.56 10.79 15.19
N ALA A 56 4.59 11.62 15.06
CA ALA A 56 4.98 12.23 13.79
C ALA A 56 5.45 11.17 12.79
N GLY A 57 6.04 10.10 13.28
CA GLY A 57 6.49 8.96 12.52
C GLY A 57 7.86 9.10 11.88
N ALA A 58 8.46 7.94 11.56
CA ALA A 58 9.73 7.83 10.86
C ALA A 58 9.76 6.57 9.97
N ALA A 59 10.74 6.51 9.08
CA ALA A 59 11.12 5.29 8.40
C ALA A 59 12.63 5.09 8.46
N TYR A 60 13.06 3.84 8.39
CA TYR A 60 14.46 3.46 8.53
C TYR A 60 14.93 2.68 7.30
N ILE A 61 16.03 3.12 6.74
CA ILE A 61 16.68 2.44 5.63
C ILE A 61 17.79 1.55 6.17
N PHE A 62 17.75 0.30 5.78
CA PHE A 62 18.80 -0.68 6.02
C PHE A 62 19.45 -1.08 4.71
N LYS A 63 20.76 -1.29 4.77
CA LYS A 63 21.56 -1.78 3.65
C LYS A 63 22.15 -3.14 3.99
N ARG A 64 22.11 -4.05 3.05
CA ARG A 64 22.79 -5.35 3.19
C ARG A 64 24.28 -5.21 2.96
N GLU A 65 25.07 -5.65 3.91
CA GLU A 65 26.53 -5.70 3.85
C GLU A 65 26.97 -7.15 4.10
N GLY A 66 27.28 -7.86 3.01
CA GLY A 66 27.54 -9.29 3.05
C GLY A 66 26.28 -10.06 3.47
N THR A 67 26.31 -10.68 4.65
CA THR A 67 25.19 -11.43 5.24
C THR A 67 24.38 -10.63 6.27
N SER A 68 24.77 -9.38 6.56
CA SER A 68 24.18 -8.56 7.60
C SER A 68 23.42 -7.36 7.01
N TRP A 69 22.34 -6.97 7.68
CA TRP A 69 21.59 -5.75 7.40
C TRP A 69 21.98 -4.69 8.42
N VAL A 70 22.48 -3.55 7.94
CA VAL A 70 22.97 -2.44 8.76
C VAL A 70 22.06 -1.23 8.54
N GLN A 71 21.61 -0.59 9.61
CA GLN A 71 20.86 0.67 9.50
C GLN A 71 21.75 1.72 8.86
N GLN A 72 21.32 2.25 7.72
CA GLN A 72 22.03 3.28 6.99
C GLN A 72 21.53 4.67 7.38
N GLN A 73 20.19 4.83 7.51
CA GLN A 73 19.61 6.15 7.77
C GLN A 73 18.21 6.02 8.39
N LYS A 74 17.88 6.94 9.30
CA LYS A 74 16.52 7.28 9.68
C LYS A 74 16.07 8.45 8.80
N ILE A 75 14.89 8.35 8.19
CA ILE A 75 14.29 9.41 7.39
C ILE A 75 12.95 9.83 8.00
N VAL A 76 12.67 11.11 7.91
CA VAL A 76 11.44 11.74 8.40
C VAL A 76 10.94 12.74 7.36
N ALA A 77 9.68 13.14 7.42
CA ALA A 77 9.16 14.23 6.60
C ALA A 77 9.86 15.56 6.91
N SER A 78 10.09 16.39 5.90
CA SER A 78 10.71 17.71 6.07
C SER A 78 9.81 18.70 6.83
N ASP A 79 8.50 18.46 6.83
CA ASP A 79 7.43 19.27 7.38
C ASP A 79 6.65 18.53 8.48
N ARG A 80 7.36 17.70 9.28
CA ARG A 80 6.79 16.88 10.35
C ARG A 80 5.79 17.65 11.22
N GLY A 81 4.61 17.08 11.41
CA GLY A 81 3.62 17.48 12.41
C GLY A 81 3.33 16.37 13.42
N SER A 82 2.74 16.73 14.55
CA SER A 82 2.23 15.74 15.52
C SER A 82 1.09 14.95 14.88
N GLU A 83 1.10 13.64 15.09
CA GLU A 83 0.11 12.68 14.59
C GLU A 83 0.10 12.45 13.06
N ASP A 84 1.05 12.99 12.31
CA ASP A 84 1.14 12.80 10.85
C ASP A 84 1.31 11.33 10.44
N ARG A 85 1.92 10.52 11.32
CA ARG A 85 2.14 9.08 11.13
C ARG A 85 2.93 8.73 9.86
N PHE A 86 3.99 9.51 9.57
CA PHE A 86 4.94 9.16 8.52
C PHE A 86 5.52 7.75 8.75
N GLY A 87 5.65 6.95 7.70
CA GLY A 87 6.06 5.53 7.82
C GLY A 87 4.91 4.57 8.06
N HIS A 88 3.65 5.03 7.96
CA HIS A 88 2.48 4.15 7.98
C HIS A 88 2.53 3.13 6.84
N SER A 89 2.90 3.56 5.66
CA SER A 89 3.13 2.70 4.50
C SER A 89 4.47 3.06 3.86
N VAL A 90 5.21 2.06 3.37
CA VAL A 90 6.50 2.26 2.72
C VAL A 90 6.66 1.36 1.51
N SER A 91 7.38 1.83 0.50
CA SER A 91 7.81 1.01 -0.62
C SER A 91 9.16 1.51 -1.16
N ILE A 92 10.01 0.60 -1.64
CA ILE A 92 11.33 0.92 -2.18
C ILE A 92 11.55 0.18 -3.50
N SER A 93 12.12 0.87 -4.50
CA SER A 93 12.47 0.31 -5.80
C SER A 93 13.75 1.00 -6.30
N GLY A 94 14.85 0.26 -6.37
CA GLY A 94 16.16 0.78 -6.79
C GLY A 94 16.61 1.94 -5.92
N ASP A 95 16.78 3.12 -6.54
CA ASP A 95 17.24 4.34 -5.87
C ASP A 95 16.12 5.22 -5.33
N TYR A 96 14.90 4.76 -5.36
CA TYR A 96 13.73 5.52 -4.90
C TYR A 96 12.98 4.80 -3.80
N ALA A 97 12.49 5.57 -2.83
CA ALA A 97 11.57 5.11 -1.80
C ALA A 97 10.39 6.07 -1.69
N ILE A 98 9.23 5.54 -1.36
CA ILE A 98 8.04 6.32 -1.04
C ILE A 98 7.55 5.96 0.35
N VAL A 99 7.13 6.97 1.10
CA VAL A 99 6.63 6.85 2.47
C VAL A 99 5.31 7.59 2.59
N GLY A 100 4.28 6.91 3.04
CA GLY A 100 2.97 7.49 3.30
C GLY A 100 2.84 8.06 4.72
N SER A 101 2.11 9.17 4.81
CA SER A 101 1.79 9.92 6.02
C SER A 101 0.31 10.31 5.97
N TYR A 102 -0.54 9.35 6.28
CA TYR A 102 -1.97 9.41 5.93
C TYR A 102 -2.81 10.35 6.81
N TYR A 103 -2.26 10.84 7.93
CA TYR A 103 -2.89 11.83 8.81
C TYR A 103 -2.35 13.25 8.59
N GLU A 104 -1.37 13.40 7.70
CA GLU A 104 -0.80 14.70 7.38
C GLU A 104 -1.85 15.64 6.76
N ASP A 105 -1.85 16.91 7.15
CA ASP A 105 -2.91 17.88 6.86
C ASP A 105 -2.55 18.87 5.75
N GLN A 106 -1.25 19.15 5.54
CA GLN A 106 -0.78 20.27 4.72
C GLN A 106 -0.63 19.88 3.24
N ASP A 107 -0.82 20.85 2.36
CA ASP A 107 -0.46 20.67 0.96
C ASP A 107 1.07 20.71 0.73
N VAL A 108 1.49 20.62 -0.54
CA VAL A 108 2.92 20.61 -0.92
C VAL A 108 3.65 21.91 -0.57
N SER A 109 2.94 23.01 -0.31
CA SER A 109 3.50 24.31 0.07
C SER A 109 3.57 24.51 1.59
N GLY A 110 3.03 23.58 2.38
CA GLY A 110 2.91 23.71 3.83
C GLY A 110 1.75 24.62 4.27
N GLY A 111 0.91 25.05 3.32
CA GLY A 111 -0.32 25.81 3.59
C GLY A 111 -1.56 24.95 3.50
N ASN A 112 -2.72 25.52 3.24
CA ASN A 112 -3.99 24.89 2.91
C ASN A 112 -4.26 23.57 3.64
N THR A 113 -4.35 23.64 4.97
CA THR A 113 -4.55 22.49 5.84
C THR A 113 -5.96 21.89 5.67
N LEU A 114 -6.01 20.57 5.46
CA LEU A 114 -7.24 19.77 5.42
C LEU A 114 -7.04 18.58 6.34
N ASP A 115 -7.80 18.50 7.42
CA ASP A 115 -7.68 17.47 8.46
C ASP A 115 -7.57 16.07 7.84
N LYS A 116 -6.45 15.39 8.10
CA LYS A 116 -6.16 14.02 7.64
C LYS A 116 -6.40 13.79 6.15
N SER A 117 -6.08 14.78 5.33
CA SER A 117 -6.15 14.62 3.87
C SER A 117 -5.09 13.64 3.37
N GLY A 118 -3.96 13.58 4.07
CA GLY A 118 -2.85 12.69 3.80
C GLY A 118 -1.86 13.19 2.76
N SER A 119 -0.65 12.66 2.86
CA SER A 119 0.48 12.93 1.95
C SER A 119 1.33 11.70 1.74
N ALA A 120 2.18 11.72 0.71
CA ALA A 120 3.27 10.79 0.56
C ALA A 120 4.55 11.53 0.18
N TYR A 121 5.69 10.96 0.57
CA TYR A 121 7.00 11.58 0.40
C TYR A 121 7.91 10.66 -0.37
N ILE A 122 8.53 11.20 -1.41
CA ILE A 122 9.46 10.46 -2.26
C ILE A 122 10.88 10.85 -1.88
N PHE A 123 11.67 9.84 -1.63
CA PHE A 123 13.10 9.95 -1.33
C PHE A 123 13.90 9.36 -2.48
N LYS A 124 15.02 9.99 -2.78
CA LYS A 124 16.01 9.49 -3.75
C LYS A 124 17.33 9.23 -3.05
N ARG A 125 17.94 8.10 -3.39
CA ARG A 125 19.30 7.79 -2.94
C ARG A 125 20.34 8.61 -3.71
N ASP A 126 21.22 9.27 -2.98
CA ASP A 126 22.39 9.97 -3.49
C ASP A 126 23.63 9.46 -2.72
N GLY A 127 24.40 8.60 -3.38
CA GLY A 127 25.50 7.87 -2.74
C GLY A 127 25.00 6.96 -1.61
N THR A 128 25.32 7.34 -0.37
CA THR A 128 24.91 6.63 0.85
C THR A 128 23.74 7.31 1.56
N SER A 129 23.28 8.46 1.08
CA SER A 129 22.22 9.25 1.72
C SER A 129 20.90 9.10 0.95
N TRP A 130 19.79 9.13 1.69
CA TRP A 130 18.44 9.21 1.14
C TRP A 130 17.89 10.59 1.41
N VAL A 131 17.61 11.33 0.35
CA VAL A 131 17.20 12.73 0.41
C VAL A 131 15.74 12.85 -0.04
N GLN A 132 14.90 13.56 0.71
CA GLN A 132 13.53 13.86 0.29
C GLN A 132 13.58 14.67 -1.01
N GLN A 133 13.01 14.10 -2.06
CA GLN A 133 12.96 14.74 -3.37
C GLN A 133 11.68 15.54 -3.55
N GLN A 134 10.54 14.98 -3.10
CA GLN A 134 9.24 15.60 -3.29
C GLN A 134 8.21 15.09 -2.28
N LYS A 135 7.33 15.99 -1.81
CA LYS A 135 6.04 15.67 -1.20
C LYS A 135 4.99 15.63 -2.30
N ILE A 136 4.12 14.64 -2.30
CA ILE A 136 2.99 14.50 -3.23
C ILE A 136 1.69 14.38 -2.45
N VAL A 137 0.64 14.96 -2.99
CA VAL A 137 -0.72 14.94 -2.47
C VAL A 137 -1.71 14.69 -3.61
N ALA A 138 -2.93 14.26 -3.30
CA ALA A 138 -3.99 14.16 -4.30
C ALA A 138 -4.32 15.54 -4.87
N SER A 139 -4.59 15.64 -6.17
CA SER A 139 -4.97 16.91 -6.84
C SER A 139 -6.33 17.44 -6.39
N ASP A 140 -7.19 16.57 -5.86
CA ASP A 140 -8.55 16.83 -5.40
C ASP A 140 -8.72 16.57 -3.89
N ARG A 141 -7.68 16.84 -3.10
CA ARG A 141 -7.64 16.62 -1.63
C ARG A 141 -8.96 16.93 -0.95
N GLY A 142 -9.33 16.11 0.02
CA GLY A 142 -10.44 16.31 0.93
C GLY A 142 -10.06 15.95 2.35
N SER A 143 -10.75 16.50 3.34
CA SER A 143 -10.56 16.14 4.75
C SER A 143 -10.96 14.68 4.98
N GLY A 144 -10.11 13.93 5.69
CA GLY A 144 -10.37 12.54 6.05
C GLY A 144 -10.22 11.54 4.90
N GLU A 145 -9.64 11.91 3.75
CA GLU A 145 -9.47 10.98 2.62
C GLU A 145 -8.30 10.02 2.79
N TYR A 146 -7.35 10.33 3.69
CA TYR A 146 -6.23 9.47 4.07
C TYR A 146 -5.33 9.06 2.90
N PHE A 147 -5.02 9.99 1.98
CA PHE A 147 -4.03 9.75 0.94
C PHE A 147 -2.69 9.32 1.57
N GLY A 148 -2.06 8.28 1.05
CA GLY A 148 -0.83 7.70 1.64
C GLY A 148 -1.10 6.59 2.65
N ASN A 149 -2.36 6.12 2.82
CA ASN A 149 -2.63 4.94 3.64
C ASN A 149 -1.97 3.67 3.07
N ALA A 150 -1.78 3.59 1.77
CA ALA A 150 -1.04 2.54 1.08
C ALA A 150 -0.20 3.16 -0.04
N VAL A 151 1.02 2.69 -0.23
CA VAL A 151 1.93 3.16 -1.29
C VAL A 151 2.67 2.00 -1.94
N SER A 152 2.94 2.11 -3.23
CA SER A 152 3.82 1.19 -3.93
C SER A 152 4.57 1.93 -5.04
N ILE A 153 5.85 1.59 -5.27
CA ILE A 153 6.70 2.19 -6.29
C ILE A 153 7.32 1.11 -7.17
N SER A 154 7.30 1.34 -8.48
CA SER A 154 7.99 0.52 -9.47
C SER A 154 8.54 1.43 -10.56
N GLU A 155 9.86 1.47 -10.71
CA GLU A 155 10.55 2.30 -11.72
C GLU A 155 10.15 3.78 -11.64
N ASP A 156 9.49 4.30 -12.68
CA ASP A 156 9.07 5.69 -12.82
C ASP A 156 7.62 5.93 -12.41
N TYR A 157 6.99 4.95 -11.75
CA TYR A 157 5.60 5.04 -11.35
C TYR A 157 5.44 4.76 -9.86
N VAL A 158 4.56 5.54 -9.23
CA VAL A 158 4.05 5.24 -7.89
C VAL A 158 2.53 5.19 -7.92
N ILE A 159 1.97 4.32 -7.07
CA ILE A 159 0.56 4.31 -6.76
C ILE A 159 0.37 4.64 -5.29
N VAL A 160 -0.61 5.48 -5.00
CA VAL A 160 -0.97 5.90 -3.64
C VAL A 160 -2.45 5.72 -3.42
N GLY A 161 -2.82 4.99 -2.38
CA GLY A 161 -4.20 4.78 -1.96
C GLY A 161 -4.72 5.93 -1.09
N ALA A 162 -6.00 6.22 -1.24
CA ALA A 162 -6.82 7.12 -0.40
C ALA A 162 -8.17 6.43 -0.18
N SER A 163 -8.17 5.46 0.74
CA SER A 163 -9.29 4.52 0.88
C SER A 163 -10.59 5.13 1.41
N TYR A 164 -10.54 6.35 1.93
CA TYR A 164 -11.70 7.13 2.36
C TYR A 164 -12.07 8.23 1.36
N GLY A 165 -11.48 8.23 0.16
CA GLY A 165 -11.82 9.20 -0.88
C GLY A 165 -13.25 9.03 -1.37
N ASP A 166 -13.99 10.13 -1.41
CA ASP A 166 -15.43 10.11 -1.77
C ASP A 166 -15.68 10.35 -3.26
N LYS A 167 -14.78 11.10 -3.92
CA LYS A 167 -15.00 11.60 -5.28
C LYS A 167 -14.63 10.57 -6.35
N ASP A 168 -15.35 10.59 -7.47
CA ASP A 168 -14.98 9.81 -8.65
C ASP A 168 -13.71 10.36 -9.36
N ALA A 169 -13.32 9.74 -10.47
CA ALA A 169 -12.13 10.13 -11.23
C ALA A 169 -12.23 11.56 -11.83
N SER A 170 -13.44 12.09 -12.01
CA SER A 170 -13.68 13.46 -12.49
C SER A 170 -13.73 14.51 -11.38
N GLY A 171 -13.70 14.07 -10.11
CA GLY A 171 -13.87 14.91 -8.93
C GLY A 171 -15.32 15.27 -8.63
N GLY A 172 -16.26 14.64 -9.33
CA GLY A 172 -17.72 14.83 -9.16
C GLY A 172 -18.33 13.80 -8.22
N ASN A 173 -19.32 13.11 -8.64
CA ASN A 173 -20.10 12.03 -8.04
C ASN A 173 -19.54 11.43 -6.72
N THR A 174 -19.90 12.04 -5.60
CA THR A 174 -19.41 11.65 -4.27
C THR A 174 -20.17 10.44 -3.72
N LEU A 175 -19.43 9.42 -3.29
CA LEU A 175 -19.92 8.25 -2.55
C LEU A 175 -19.06 8.08 -1.31
N ILE A 176 -19.67 8.08 -0.13
CA ILE A 176 -18.95 8.09 1.15
C ILE A 176 -17.99 6.89 1.23
N ASN A 177 -16.70 7.16 1.43
CA ASN A 177 -15.67 6.14 1.62
C ASN A 177 -15.61 5.08 0.49
N ALA A 178 -16.02 5.43 -0.72
CA ALA A 178 -15.89 4.51 -1.86
C ALA A 178 -14.42 4.20 -2.17
N GLY A 179 -13.55 5.16 -1.87
CA GLY A 179 -12.12 5.03 -2.03
C GLY A 179 -11.59 5.40 -3.41
N SER A 180 -10.30 5.68 -3.44
CA SER A 180 -9.56 6.09 -4.64
C SER A 180 -8.10 5.63 -4.57
N ALA A 181 -7.45 5.57 -5.72
CA ALA A 181 -6.00 5.46 -5.82
C ALA A 181 -5.46 6.42 -6.89
N TYR A 182 -4.23 6.86 -6.74
CA TYR A 182 -3.63 7.86 -7.61
C TYR A 182 -2.30 7.36 -8.15
N ILE A 183 -2.13 7.50 -9.45
CA ILE A 183 -0.87 7.19 -10.14
C ILE A 183 -0.10 8.47 -10.35
N PHE A 184 1.17 8.44 -9.95
CA PHE A 184 2.14 9.49 -10.27
C PHE A 184 3.24 8.91 -11.15
N LYS A 185 3.69 9.72 -12.10
CA LYS A 185 4.76 9.40 -13.03
C LYS A 185 5.94 10.35 -12.84
N ARG A 186 7.13 9.79 -12.88
CA ARG A 186 8.37 10.56 -12.83
C ARG A 186 8.80 11.03 -14.22
N SER A 187 9.21 12.30 -14.29
CA SER A 187 9.92 12.88 -15.43
C SER A 187 11.12 13.67 -14.90
N GLY A 188 12.30 13.16 -15.13
CA GLY A 188 13.52 13.70 -14.52
C GLY A 188 13.48 13.58 -12.99
N THR A 189 13.41 14.72 -12.29
CA THR A 189 13.34 14.77 -10.82
C THR A 189 11.94 15.05 -10.29
N THR A 190 10.95 15.23 -11.17
CA THR A 190 9.58 15.64 -10.79
C THR A 190 8.61 14.48 -10.93
N TRP A 191 7.77 14.31 -9.92
CA TRP A 191 6.66 13.36 -9.89
C TRP A 191 5.35 14.11 -10.06
N THR A 192 4.58 13.80 -11.09
CA THR A 192 3.31 14.43 -11.41
C THR A 192 2.19 13.40 -11.39
N GLN A 193 1.02 13.78 -10.86
CA GLN A 193 -0.15 12.92 -10.91
C GLN A 193 -0.55 12.72 -12.38
N GLU A 194 -0.56 11.46 -12.82
CA GLU A 194 -0.97 11.09 -14.18
C GLU A 194 -2.48 10.81 -14.23
N THR A 195 -3.01 10.11 -13.22
CA THR A 195 -4.45 9.79 -13.18
C THR A 195 -4.91 9.45 -11.76
N LYS A 196 -6.21 9.56 -11.55
CA LYS A 196 -6.95 8.99 -10.41
C LYS A 196 -7.67 7.73 -10.88
N LEU A 197 -7.58 6.66 -10.12
CA LEU A 197 -8.25 5.40 -10.36
C LEU A 197 -9.36 5.20 -9.32
N VAL A 198 -10.50 4.73 -9.80
CA VAL A 198 -11.64 4.31 -8.98
C VAL A 198 -12.20 3.00 -9.54
N ALA A 199 -12.87 2.22 -8.74
CA ALA A 199 -13.56 1.02 -9.20
C ALA A 199 -14.68 1.38 -10.19
N SER A 200 -14.92 0.56 -11.19
CA SER A 200 -15.99 0.78 -12.18
C SER A 200 -17.39 0.62 -11.59
N ASP A 201 -17.51 -0.10 -10.49
CA ASP A 201 -18.72 -0.46 -9.75
C ASP A 201 -18.75 0.15 -8.35
N ARG A 202 -18.10 1.32 -8.15
CA ARG A 202 -18.01 2.03 -6.88
C ARG A 202 -19.31 2.07 -6.10
N ALA A 203 -19.25 1.72 -4.82
CA ALA A 203 -20.32 1.94 -3.88
C ALA A 203 -19.81 2.61 -2.59
N GLU A 204 -20.72 3.07 -1.74
CA GLU A 204 -20.37 3.65 -0.45
C GLU A 204 -19.75 2.58 0.45
N TYR A 205 -18.65 2.94 1.12
CA TYR A 205 -17.91 2.11 2.07
C TYR A 205 -17.12 0.92 1.45
N ASP A 206 -16.84 0.90 0.16
CA ASP A 206 -16.01 -0.12 -0.47
C ASP A 206 -14.54 -0.05 -0.05
N TYR A 207 -14.07 1.16 0.30
CA TYR A 207 -12.68 1.45 0.68
C TYR A 207 -11.65 1.04 -0.38
N PHE A 208 -11.95 1.25 -1.66
CA PHE A 208 -10.99 1.04 -2.75
C PHE A 208 -9.70 1.85 -2.51
N GLY A 209 -8.54 1.25 -2.69
CA GLY A 209 -7.26 1.87 -2.36
C GLY A 209 -6.76 1.57 -0.94
N LYS A 210 -7.44 0.67 -0.21
CA LYS A 210 -6.97 0.20 1.12
C LYS A 210 -5.60 -0.46 1.04
N SER A 211 -5.36 -1.22 0.00
CA SER A 211 -4.08 -1.83 -0.33
C SER A 211 -3.78 -1.61 -1.81
N VAL A 212 -2.51 -1.39 -2.16
CA VAL A 212 -2.08 -1.14 -3.54
C VAL A 212 -0.75 -1.80 -3.81
N SER A 213 -0.56 -2.26 -5.05
CA SER A 213 0.75 -2.74 -5.53
C SER A 213 0.89 -2.46 -7.02
N ILE A 214 2.11 -2.11 -7.46
CA ILE A 214 2.44 -1.83 -8.86
C ILE A 214 3.61 -2.69 -9.30
N SER A 215 3.51 -3.26 -10.51
CA SER A 215 4.59 -3.99 -11.19
C SER A 215 4.52 -3.73 -12.69
N GLY A 216 5.48 -2.97 -13.22
CA GLY A 216 5.52 -2.59 -14.63
C GLY A 216 4.26 -1.87 -15.07
N ASP A 217 3.52 -2.46 -16.00
CA ASP A 217 2.30 -1.89 -16.58
C ASP A 217 1.01 -2.31 -15.85
N HIS A 218 1.09 -2.97 -14.72
CA HIS A 218 -0.07 -3.43 -13.96
C HIS A 218 -0.06 -2.90 -12.53
N VAL A 219 -1.25 -2.55 -12.05
CA VAL A 219 -1.51 -2.28 -10.63
C VAL A 219 -2.65 -3.15 -10.14
N ILE A 220 -2.57 -3.55 -8.88
CA ILE A 220 -3.68 -4.19 -8.17
C ILE A 220 -4.07 -3.32 -6.97
N ILE A 221 -5.37 -3.19 -6.75
CA ILE A 221 -5.96 -2.31 -5.74
C ILE A 221 -7.04 -3.08 -5.00
N GLY A 222 -6.95 -3.15 -3.68
CA GLY A 222 -7.93 -3.81 -2.84
C GLY A 222 -9.06 -2.89 -2.40
N ALA A 223 -10.29 -3.45 -2.32
CA ALA A 223 -11.52 -2.85 -1.81
C ALA A 223 -12.17 -3.88 -0.87
N PHE A 224 -11.74 -3.88 0.39
CA PHE A 224 -11.97 -4.99 1.31
C PHE A 224 -13.40 -5.08 1.87
N TYR A 225 -14.22 -4.04 1.71
CA TYR A 225 -15.64 -4.02 2.10
C TYR A 225 -16.59 -4.09 0.90
N GLU A 226 -16.04 -4.22 -0.29
CA GLU A 226 -16.86 -4.37 -1.48
C GLU A 226 -17.69 -5.66 -1.44
N ASP A 227 -18.95 -5.60 -1.87
CA ASP A 227 -19.96 -6.64 -1.64
C ASP A 227 -20.24 -7.49 -2.89
N GLN A 228 -20.01 -6.97 -4.10
CA GLN A 228 -20.47 -7.55 -5.37
C GLN A 228 -19.47 -8.54 -5.94
N ASP A 229 -19.96 -9.54 -6.65
CA ASP A 229 -19.10 -10.40 -7.46
C ASP A 229 -18.61 -9.70 -8.75
N VAL A 230 -17.84 -10.41 -9.58
CA VAL A 230 -17.28 -9.88 -10.83
C VAL A 230 -18.33 -9.44 -11.85
N SER A 231 -19.58 -9.89 -11.70
CA SER A 231 -20.70 -9.53 -12.58
C SER A 231 -21.53 -8.35 -12.07
N GLY A 232 -21.23 -7.87 -10.84
CA GLY A 232 -22.01 -6.85 -10.16
C GLY A 232 -23.34 -7.38 -9.56
N GLY A 233 -23.49 -8.72 -9.53
CA GLY A 233 -24.64 -9.40 -8.95
C GLY A 233 -24.40 -9.85 -7.52
N ASN A 234 -24.70 -11.03 -7.17
CA ASN A 234 -24.44 -11.83 -5.97
C ASN A 234 -23.72 -11.09 -4.81
N THR A 235 -24.43 -10.18 -4.15
CA THR A 235 -23.89 -9.35 -3.05
C THR A 235 -23.71 -10.17 -1.77
N LEU A 236 -22.51 -10.13 -1.21
CA LEU A 236 -22.15 -10.71 0.08
C LEU A 236 -21.48 -9.63 0.93
N ASP A 237 -22.08 -9.25 2.05
CA ASP A 237 -21.63 -8.16 2.92
C ASP A 237 -20.13 -8.28 3.22
N LYS A 238 -19.35 -7.28 2.80
CA LYS A 238 -17.90 -7.17 3.01
C LYS A 238 -17.10 -8.41 2.63
N SER A 239 -17.50 -9.10 1.58
CA SER A 239 -16.71 -10.24 1.05
C SER A 239 -15.36 -9.77 0.49
N GLY A 240 -15.33 -8.55 -0.02
CA GLY A 240 -14.15 -7.90 -0.54
C GLY A 240 -13.84 -8.23 -2.01
N SER A 241 -13.09 -7.35 -2.64
CA SER A 241 -12.64 -7.47 -4.02
C SER A 241 -11.25 -6.87 -4.22
N ALA A 242 -10.61 -7.22 -5.33
CA ALA A 242 -9.44 -6.52 -5.82
C ALA A 242 -9.59 -6.21 -7.31
N TYR A 243 -9.01 -5.10 -7.75
CA TYR A 243 -9.13 -4.59 -9.10
C TYR A 243 -7.76 -4.47 -9.74
N ILE A 244 -7.63 -4.99 -10.95
CA ILE A 244 -6.39 -4.91 -11.72
C ILE A 244 -6.59 -3.90 -12.83
N PHE A 245 -5.68 -2.93 -12.90
CA PHE A 245 -5.61 -1.95 -13.97
C PHE A 245 -4.34 -2.19 -14.77
N LYS A 246 -4.44 -1.94 -16.08
CA LYS A 246 -3.34 -2.05 -17.03
C LYS A 246 -3.07 -0.72 -17.70
N ARG A 247 -1.79 -0.41 -17.85
CA ARG A 247 -1.32 0.77 -18.58
C ARG A 247 -1.12 0.47 -20.06
N SER A 248 -1.58 1.40 -20.89
CA SER A 248 -1.25 1.46 -22.33
C SER A 248 -0.90 2.91 -22.67
N GLY A 249 0.37 3.17 -22.93
CA GLY A 249 0.90 4.52 -23.05
C GLY A 249 0.78 5.30 -21.75
N SER A 250 -0.01 6.36 -21.71
CA SER A 250 -0.33 7.15 -20.52
C SER A 250 -1.71 6.84 -19.91
N THR A 251 -2.45 5.88 -20.49
CA THR A 251 -3.81 5.56 -20.05
C THR A 251 -3.80 4.29 -19.19
N TRP A 252 -4.44 4.37 -18.04
CA TRP A 252 -4.70 3.25 -17.15
C TRP A 252 -6.16 2.86 -17.24
N THR A 253 -6.45 1.61 -17.55
CA THR A 253 -7.81 1.07 -17.68
C THR A 253 -7.99 -0.12 -16.77
N GLN A 254 -9.16 -0.23 -16.13
CA GLN A 254 -9.50 -1.43 -15.37
C GLN A 254 -9.56 -2.63 -16.33
N GLU A 255 -8.68 -3.59 -16.12
CA GLU A 255 -8.61 -4.82 -16.92
C GLU A 255 -9.61 -5.84 -16.39
N THR A 256 -9.66 -5.99 -15.05
CA THR A 256 -10.59 -6.93 -14.42
C THR A 256 -10.81 -6.59 -12.94
N LYS A 257 -11.91 -7.09 -12.40
CA LYS A 257 -12.16 -7.28 -10.96
C LYS A 257 -11.92 -8.75 -10.65
N ILE A 258 -11.28 -9.06 -9.54
CA ILE A 258 -11.08 -10.41 -9.04
C ILE A 258 -11.64 -10.53 -7.62
N VAL A 259 -12.19 -11.69 -7.34
CA VAL A 259 -12.78 -12.06 -6.05
C VAL A 259 -12.32 -13.47 -5.69
N ALA A 260 -12.45 -13.87 -4.45
CA ALA A 260 -12.22 -15.26 -4.03
C ALA A 260 -13.24 -16.20 -4.71
N SER A 261 -12.84 -17.40 -5.08
CA SER A 261 -13.74 -18.40 -5.69
C SER A 261 -14.81 -18.94 -4.71
N ASP A 262 -14.53 -18.84 -3.43
CA ASP A 262 -15.32 -19.30 -2.29
C ASP A 262 -15.76 -18.16 -1.37
N ARG A 263 -16.06 -17.00 -1.95
CA ARG A 263 -16.48 -15.77 -1.24
C ARG A 263 -17.47 -16.05 -0.11
N GLY A 264 -17.14 -15.61 1.07
CA GLY A 264 -18.01 -15.57 2.23
C GLY A 264 -18.34 -14.14 2.69
N THR A 265 -19.29 -14.02 3.59
CA THR A 265 -19.64 -12.74 4.22
C THR A 265 -18.54 -12.36 5.22
N VAL A 266 -18.03 -11.11 5.09
CA VAL A 266 -17.03 -10.54 6.00
C VAL A 266 -15.62 -11.17 5.87
N ASP A 267 -15.28 -11.77 4.74
CA ASP A 267 -13.94 -12.35 4.51
C ASP A 267 -12.86 -11.29 4.35
N TRP A 268 -13.24 -10.09 3.89
CA TRP A 268 -12.35 -8.95 3.65
C TRP A 268 -11.24 -9.26 2.63
N PHE A 269 -11.58 -9.96 1.56
CA PHE A 269 -10.67 -10.13 0.43
C PHE A 269 -10.22 -8.77 -0.11
N GLY A 270 -8.93 -8.61 -0.39
CA GLY A 270 -8.37 -7.31 -0.80
C GLY A 270 -7.82 -6.46 0.36
N THR A 271 -7.83 -6.95 1.61
CA THR A 271 -7.18 -6.28 2.75
C THR A 271 -5.69 -6.04 2.47
N SER A 272 -5.03 -6.98 1.83
CA SER A 272 -3.65 -6.87 1.36
C SER A 272 -3.52 -7.41 -0.06
N VAL A 273 -2.70 -6.75 -0.88
CA VAL A 273 -2.45 -7.16 -2.27
C VAL A 273 -0.98 -7.02 -2.63
N SER A 274 -0.51 -7.90 -3.51
CA SER A 274 0.80 -7.76 -4.16
C SER A 274 0.72 -8.28 -5.58
N ILE A 275 1.41 -7.63 -6.52
CA ILE A 275 1.52 -8.06 -7.91
C ILE A 275 2.99 -8.09 -8.32
N SER A 276 3.38 -9.14 -9.06
CA SER A 276 4.73 -9.28 -9.61
C SER A 276 4.66 -10.05 -10.93
N GLY A 277 4.91 -9.37 -12.04
CA GLY A 277 4.82 -9.95 -13.38
C GLY A 277 3.42 -10.51 -13.67
N ASP A 278 3.35 -11.82 -13.89
CA ASP A 278 2.09 -12.53 -14.22
C ASP A 278 1.38 -13.11 -12.98
N TYR A 279 1.80 -12.75 -11.78
CA TYR A 279 1.20 -13.25 -10.55
C TYR A 279 0.70 -12.13 -9.66
N ALA A 280 -0.44 -12.37 -9.03
CA ALA A 280 -0.97 -11.53 -7.96
C ALA A 280 -1.33 -12.40 -6.76
N ILE A 281 -1.18 -11.85 -5.56
CA ILE A 281 -1.63 -12.47 -4.32
C ILE A 281 -2.53 -11.49 -3.58
N VAL A 282 -3.63 -12.00 -3.04
CA VAL A 282 -4.64 -11.22 -2.31
C VAL A 282 -4.96 -11.91 -1.00
N GLY A 283 -4.92 -11.15 0.10
CA GLY A 283 -5.28 -11.63 1.42
C GLY A 283 -6.76 -11.37 1.74
N ALA A 284 -7.38 -12.33 2.44
CA ALA A 284 -8.71 -12.29 3.03
C ALA A 284 -8.58 -12.63 4.51
N VAL A 285 -8.44 -11.60 5.35
CA VAL A 285 -7.97 -11.76 6.74
C VAL A 285 -8.99 -12.42 7.67
N TYR A 286 -10.26 -12.44 7.29
CA TYR A 286 -11.36 -13.04 8.07
C TYR A 286 -12.02 -14.23 7.38
N ASP A 287 -11.44 -14.72 6.28
CA ASP A 287 -11.90 -15.95 5.64
C ASP A 287 -11.83 -17.13 6.65
N ASP A 288 -12.90 -17.88 6.73
CA ASP A 288 -13.09 -18.98 7.69
C ASP A 288 -12.82 -20.36 7.08
N GLU A 289 -12.79 -20.48 5.75
CA GLU A 289 -12.86 -21.75 5.03
C GLU A 289 -11.48 -22.30 4.68
N ASP A 290 -11.31 -23.62 4.79
CA ASP A 290 -10.13 -24.31 4.28
C ASP A 290 -10.12 -24.39 2.73
N VAL A 291 -9.08 -24.98 2.13
CA VAL A 291 -8.93 -25.12 0.67
C VAL A 291 -10.03 -25.97 0.03
N SER A 292 -10.80 -26.73 0.81
CA SER A 292 -11.91 -27.56 0.32
C SER A 292 -13.27 -26.91 0.52
N GLY A 293 -13.35 -25.74 1.20
CA GLY A 293 -14.60 -25.06 1.56
C GLY A 293 -15.39 -25.76 2.65
N GLY A 294 -14.76 -26.67 3.43
CA GLY A 294 -15.48 -27.54 4.33
C GLY A 294 -15.16 -27.42 5.81
N ASN A 295 -13.97 -26.98 6.17
CA ASN A 295 -13.48 -26.94 7.54
C ASN A 295 -13.35 -25.48 7.98
N THR A 296 -14.40 -24.95 8.61
CA THR A 296 -14.44 -23.54 8.99
C THR A 296 -13.79 -23.32 10.35
N LEU A 297 -12.79 -22.42 10.39
CA LEU A 297 -12.17 -21.90 11.59
C LEU A 297 -12.36 -20.40 11.65
N ASP A 298 -13.09 -19.91 12.63
CA ASP A 298 -13.49 -18.50 12.76
C ASP A 298 -12.27 -17.57 12.58
N LYS A 299 -12.29 -16.78 11.50
CA LYS A 299 -11.27 -15.77 11.16
C LYS A 299 -9.83 -16.32 11.06
N SER A 300 -9.68 -17.51 10.53
CA SER A 300 -8.36 -18.11 10.34
C SER A 300 -7.53 -17.37 9.27
N GLY A 301 -8.22 -16.77 8.32
CA GLY A 301 -7.63 -16.02 7.21
C GLY A 301 -7.06 -16.89 6.10
N SER A 302 -7.07 -16.34 4.89
CA SER A 302 -6.53 -16.99 3.69
C SER A 302 -5.80 -16.00 2.78
N ALA A 303 -5.02 -16.55 1.86
CA ALA A 303 -4.45 -15.82 0.75
C ALA A 303 -4.72 -16.56 -0.57
N TYR A 304 -4.99 -15.80 -1.61
CA TYR A 304 -5.34 -16.33 -2.93
C TYR A 304 -4.32 -15.89 -3.96
N VAL A 305 -3.79 -16.84 -4.70
CA VAL A 305 -2.82 -16.60 -5.77
C VAL A 305 -3.55 -16.64 -7.10
N PHE A 306 -3.35 -15.60 -7.89
CA PHE A 306 -3.88 -15.46 -9.26
C PHE A 306 -2.73 -15.45 -10.24
N LYS A 307 -2.96 -16.06 -11.40
CA LYS A 307 -2.03 -16.09 -12.52
C LYS A 307 -2.67 -15.49 -13.76
N ARG A 308 -1.89 -14.66 -14.45
CA ARG A 308 -2.28 -14.04 -15.71
C ARG A 308 -1.89 -14.91 -16.92
N SER A 309 -2.81 -15.02 -17.87
CA SER A 309 -2.56 -15.54 -19.22
C SER A 309 -3.23 -14.61 -20.24
N GLY A 310 -2.43 -13.86 -20.98
CA GLY A 310 -2.92 -12.77 -21.84
C GLY A 310 -3.54 -11.65 -21.02
N THR A 311 -4.85 -11.44 -21.14
CA THR A 311 -5.64 -10.46 -20.36
C THR A 311 -6.49 -11.10 -19.25
N THR A 312 -6.40 -12.43 -19.10
CA THR A 312 -7.23 -13.18 -18.15
C THR A 312 -6.43 -13.50 -16.90
N TRP A 313 -7.00 -13.18 -15.74
CA TRP A 313 -6.48 -13.53 -14.43
C TRP A 313 -7.34 -14.65 -13.84
N THR A 314 -6.72 -15.76 -13.50
CA THR A 314 -7.40 -16.95 -12.93
C THR A 314 -6.81 -17.27 -11.56
N GLN A 315 -7.67 -17.59 -10.60
CA GLN A 315 -7.23 -18.10 -9.32
C GLN A 315 -6.52 -19.45 -9.52
N GLU A 316 -5.27 -19.54 -9.10
CA GLU A 316 -4.44 -20.75 -9.22
C GLU A 316 -4.53 -21.59 -7.94
N THR A 317 -4.52 -20.94 -6.77
CA THR A 317 -4.59 -21.64 -5.48
C THR A 317 -5.09 -20.72 -4.36
N LYS A 318 -5.67 -21.33 -3.32
CA LYS A 318 -5.91 -20.76 -1.99
C LYS A 318 -4.84 -21.31 -1.04
N ILE A 319 -4.31 -20.47 -0.18
CA ILE A 319 -3.35 -20.77 0.88
C ILE A 319 -4.03 -20.47 2.20
N VAL A 320 -4.08 -21.45 3.09
CA VAL A 320 -4.67 -21.34 4.44
C VAL A 320 -3.60 -21.59 5.50
N ALA A 321 -3.80 -21.09 6.72
CA ALA A 321 -2.90 -21.29 7.85
C ALA A 321 -2.95 -22.73 8.40
#